data_ea114e7f079f1fba1b26838a7c33be5c
#
_entry.id   ea114e7f079f1fba1b26838a7c33be5c
#
_cell.length_a   1.000
_cell.length_b   1.000
_cell.length_c   1.000
_cell.angle_alpha   90.00
_cell.angle_beta   90.00
_cell.angle_gamma   90.00
#
_symmetry.space_group_name_H-M   'P 1'
#
loop_
_entity.id
_entity.type
_entity.pdbx_description
1 polymer ?
#
loop_
_entity_poly.entity_id
_entity_poly.type
_entity_poly.pdbx_seq_one_letter_code
_entity_poly.pdbx_strand_id
1 'polypeptide(L)'
;KSLSSIIFQAYNLIPYMTAVQNVYTAMGIQHSQMKDKRKRAIELLKEVGLTDKQINSPVLKLSGGQQQRVTIARALSGNAPFIFADEPTGNLDHETSEHIIDLFRDLAHKKNKCVVMVTHDNHVASRSDVILNLKGKTLI
;
A
#
# COMPACT_ATOMS: atom_id res chain seq x y z
N LYS A 1 -8.94 16.49 3.63
CA LYS A 1 -8.34 15.65 2.58
C LYS A 1 -6.84 15.65 2.69
N SER A 2 -6.26 14.49 2.68
CA SER A 2 -4.82 14.34 2.70
C SER A 2 -4.27 14.44 1.28
N LEU A 3 -3.13 15.13 1.09
CA LEU A 3 -2.43 15.18 -0.18
C LEU A 3 -1.54 13.96 -0.38
N SER A 4 -1.24 13.25 0.70
CA SER A 4 -0.36 12.09 0.65
C SER A 4 -0.86 10.97 1.53
N SER A 5 -0.46 9.76 1.18
CA SER A 5 -0.66 8.56 1.99
C SER A 5 0.71 7.95 2.26
N ILE A 6 0.88 7.34 3.43
CA ILE A 6 2.16 6.77 3.85
C ILE A 6 2.01 5.27 4.03
N ILE A 7 2.97 4.54 3.46
CA ILE A 7 3.07 3.08 3.61
C ILE A 7 4.39 2.80 4.31
N PHE A 8 4.33 2.09 5.44
CA PHE A 8 5.50 1.79 6.26
C PHE A 8 5.98 0.36 6.03
N GLN A 9 7.25 0.11 6.36
CA GLN A 9 7.83 -1.23 6.37
C GLN A 9 7.12 -2.12 7.41
N ALA A 10 6.86 -1.59 8.60
CA ALA A 10 6.00 -2.23 9.59
C ALA A 10 4.56 -1.84 9.25
N TYR A 11 3.79 -2.71 8.74
CA TYR A 11 2.52 -2.44 8.06
C TYR A 11 1.50 -1.58 8.83
N ASN A 12 1.60 -1.51 10.15
CA ASN A 12 0.71 -0.71 11.00
C ASN A 12 -0.77 -1.06 10.81
N LEU A 13 -1.05 -2.32 10.60
CA LEU A 13 -2.41 -2.83 10.52
C LEU A 13 -2.92 -3.15 11.92
N ILE A 14 -4.23 -3.02 12.11
CA ILE A 14 -4.87 -3.40 13.38
C ILE A 14 -4.98 -4.93 13.38
N PRO A 15 -4.22 -5.63 14.24
CA PRO A 15 -4.00 -7.07 14.07
C PRO A 15 -5.23 -7.94 14.26
N TYR A 16 -6.19 -7.52 15.07
CA TYR A 16 -7.39 -8.29 15.35
C TYR A 16 -8.53 -8.00 14.35
N MET A 17 -8.32 -7.09 13.41
CA MET A 17 -9.29 -6.78 12.37
C MET A 17 -9.01 -7.57 11.09
N THR A 18 -10.04 -7.74 10.28
CA THR A 18 -9.89 -8.31 8.94
C THR A 18 -9.26 -7.30 7.99
N ALA A 19 -8.84 -7.77 6.82
CA ALA A 19 -8.31 -6.89 5.78
C ALA A 19 -9.31 -5.80 5.42
N VAL A 20 -10.57 -6.17 5.17
CA VAL A 20 -11.58 -5.19 4.80
C VAL A 20 -11.85 -4.18 5.91
N GLN A 21 -11.85 -4.63 7.17
CA GLN A 21 -12.03 -3.72 8.31
C GLN A 21 -10.88 -2.73 8.42
N ASN A 22 -9.65 -3.18 8.22
CA ASN A 22 -8.50 -2.28 8.24
C ASN A 22 -8.60 -1.17 7.20
N VAL A 23 -9.19 -1.47 6.04
CA VAL A 23 -9.32 -0.47 4.97
C VAL A 23 -10.47 0.49 5.26
N TYR A 24 -11.68 -0.03 5.54
CA TYR A 24 -12.82 0.89 5.67
C TYR A 24 -12.78 1.73 6.94
N THR A 25 -12.15 1.25 8.02
CA THR A 25 -11.98 2.09 9.21
C THR A 25 -11.05 3.28 8.95
N ALA A 26 -10.08 3.11 8.05
CA ALA A 26 -9.18 4.20 7.67
C ALA A 26 -9.87 5.27 6.83
N MET A 27 -11.01 4.98 6.24
CA MET A 27 -11.76 5.95 5.44
C MET A 27 -12.39 7.04 6.29
N GLY A 28 -12.35 6.89 7.60
CA GLY A 28 -12.81 7.92 8.53
C GLY A 28 -14.31 8.01 8.65
N ILE A 29 -14.75 8.89 9.56
CA ILE A 29 -16.16 9.15 9.81
C ILE A 29 -16.57 10.29 8.87
N GLN A 30 -16.91 9.93 7.64
CA GLN A 30 -17.49 10.87 6.68
C GLN A 30 -18.99 10.60 6.62
N HIS A 31 -19.71 11.44 5.90
CA HIS A 31 -21.16 11.29 5.77
C HIS A 31 -21.59 10.06 4.97
N SER A 32 -20.66 9.33 4.42
CA SER A 32 -20.96 8.10 3.69
C SER A 32 -21.36 6.98 4.65
N GLN A 33 -22.34 6.19 4.23
CA GLN A 33 -22.83 5.07 5.01
C GLN A 33 -21.75 3.98 5.10
N MET A 34 -21.75 3.24 6.20
CA MET A 34 -20.80 2.14 6.41
C MET A 34 -20.83 1.11 5.27
N LYS A 35 -22.02 0.85 4.74
CA LYS A 35 -22.19 -0.08 3.62
C LYS A 35 -21.40 0.35 2.39
N ASP A 36 -21.41 1.63 2.07
CA ASP A 36 -20.69 2.16 0.90
C ASP A 36 -19.18 2.11 1.13
N LYS A 37 -18.74 2.40 2.34
CA LYS A 37 -17.32 2.30 2.70
C LYS A 37 -16.82 0.88 2.59
N ARG A 38 -17.58 -0.09 3.10
CA ARG A 38 -17.22 -1.49 3.00
C ARG A 38 -17.14 -1.95 1.55
N LYS A 39 -18.09 -1.56 0.72
CA LYS A 39 -18.09 -1.88 -0.70
C LYS A 39 -16.85 -1.33 -1.39
N ARG A 40 -16.52 -0.06 -1.11
CA ARG A 40 -15.34 0.57 -1.71
C ARG A 40 -14.05 -0.11 -1.23
N ALA A 41 -13.98 -0.48 0.05
CA ALA A 41 -12.84 -1.19 0.59
C ALA A 41 -12.64 -2.54 -0.11
N ILE A 42 -13.72 -3.28 -0.35
CA ILE A 42 -13.65 -4.56 -1.06
C ILE A 42 -13.14 -4.35 -2.49
N GLU A 43 -13.63 -3.34 -3.18
CA GLU A 43 -13.17 -3.02 -4.52
C GLU A 43 -11.66 -2.74 -4.55
N LEU A 44 -11.17 -1.92 -3.60
CA LEU A 44 -9.75 -1.59 -3.51
C LEU A 44 -8.90 -2.83 -3.22
N LEU A 45 -9.35 -3.69 -2.32
CA LEU A 45 -8.62 -4.90 -1.98
C LEU A 45 -8.56 -5.87 -3.16
N LYS A 46 -9.61 -5.94 -3.96
CA LYS A 46 -9.59 -6.73 -5.18
C LYS A 46 -8.65 -6.13 -6.22
N GLU A 47 -8.61 -4.82 -6.34
CA GLU A 47 -7.69 -4.14 -7.25
C GLU A 47 -6.23 -4.46 -6.93
N VAL A 48 -5.89 -4.57 -5.65
CA VAL A 48 -4.52 -4.91 -5.25
C VAL A 48 -4.26 -6.42 -5.23
N GLY A 49 -5.23 -7.22 -5.67
CA GLY A 49 -5.01 -8.64 -5.96
C GLY A 49 -5.38 -9.61 -4.84
N LEU A 50 -6.14 -9.21 -3.83
CA LEU A 50 -6.59 -10.13 -2.79
C LEU A 50 -7.85 -10.87 -3.22
N THR A 51 -7.95 -12.13 -2.79
CA THR A 51 -9.14 -12.97 -3.01
C THR A 51 -10.21 -12.64 -1.97
N ASP A 52 -11.45 -13.08 -2.23
CA ASP A 52 -12.55 -12.90 -1.29
C ASP A 52 -12.24 -13.48 0.08
N LYS A 53 -11.60 -14.63 0.12
CA LYS A 53 -11.20 -15.27 1.39
C LYS A 53 -10.21 -14.40 2.16
N GLN A 54 -9.22 -13.86 1.46
CA GLN A 54 -8.19 -13.00 2.07
C GLN A 54 -8.78 -11.68 2.57
N ILE A 55 -9.71 -11.11 1.81
CA ILE A 55 -10.37 -9.86 2.18
C ILE A 55 -11.10 -9.98 3.51
N ASN A 56 -11.68 -11.14 3.77
CA ASN A 56 -12.44 -11.41 4.99
C ASN A 56 -11.62 -12.10 6.09
N SER A 57 -10.33 -12.29 5.88
CA SER A 57 -9.45 -12.90 6.88
C SER A 57 -8.88 -11.86 7.84
N PRO A 58 -8.68 -12.23 9.13
CA PRO A 58 -7.88 -11.40 10.02
C PRO A 58 -6.49 -11.19 9.42
N VAL A 59 -5.96 -9.99 9.54
CA VAL A 59 -4.67 -9.67 8.90
C VAL A 59 -3.52 -10.50 9.42
N LEU A 60 -3.58 -10.96 10.67
CA LEU A 60 -2.54 -11.83 11.22
C LEU A 60 -2.44 -13.18 10.51
N LYS A 61 -3.49 -13.61 9.83
CA LYS A 61 -3.48 -14.86 9.06
C LYS A 61 -2.98 -14.69 7.63
N LEU A 62 -2.68 -13.46 7.23
CA LEU A 62 -2.20 -13.16 5.89
C LEU A 62 -0.67 -13.21 5.86
N SER A 63 -0.11 -13.53 4.69
CA SER A 63 1.33 -13.44 4.48
C SER A 63 1.80 -11.99 4.53
N GLY A 64 3.12 -11.78 4.62
CA GLY A 64 3.69 -10.43 4.61
C GLY A 64 3.30 -9.65 3.37
N GLY A 65 3.38 -10.27 2.20
CA GLY A 65 2.99 -9.63 0.95
C GLY A 65 1.52 -9.30 0.88
N GLN A 66 0.67 -10.19 1.40
CA GLN A 66 -0.77 -9.92 1.47
C GLN A 66 -1.08 -8.79 2.43
N GLN A 67 -0.41 -8.74 3.58
CA GLN A 67 -0.55 -7.62 4.52
C GLN A 67 -0.11 -6.31 3.87
N GLN A 68 0.98 -6.33 3.11
CA GLN A 68 1.44 -5.13 2.39
C GLN A 68 0.38 -4.68 1.38
N ARG A 69 -0.27 -5.59 0.68
CA ARG A 69 -1.35 -5.25 -0.24
C ARG A 69 -2.52 -4.58 0.49
N VAL A 70 -2.82 -5.02 1.72
CA VAL A 70 -3.84 -4.35 2.55
C VAL A 70 -3.44 -2.91 2.85
N THR A 71 -2.17 -2.67 3.20
CA THR A 71 -1.70 -1.29 3.47
C THR A 71 -1.78 -0.43 2.23
N ILE A 72 -1.49 -0.98 1.05
CA ILE A 72 -1.60 -0.25 -0.21
C ILE A 72 -3.06 0.11 -0.49
N ALA A 73 -3.98 -0.84 -0.32
CA ALA A 73 -5.41 -0.56 -0.49
C ALA A 73 -5.87 0.52 0.48
N ARG A 74 -5.42 0.47 1.74
CA ARG A 74 -5.73 1.48 2.74
C ARG A 74 -5.23 2.87 2.31
N ALA A 75 -4.02 2.93 1.77
CA ALA A 75 -3.48 4.19 1.27
C ALA A 75 -4.30 4.73 0.10
N LEU A 76 -4.74 3.85 -0.79
CA LEU A 76 -5.58 4.24 -1.93
C LEU A 76 -6.96 4.74 -1.49
N SER A 77 -7.47 4.28 -0.36
CA SER A 77 -8.79 4.67 0.13
C SER A 77 -8.87 6.17 0.43
N GLY A 78 -7.74 6.81 0.70
CA GLY A 78 -7.66 8.25 0.91
C GLY A 78 -7.70 9.07 -0.37
N ASN A 79 -7.56 8.43 -1.50
CA ASN A 79 -7.54 9.06 -2.82
C ASN A 79 -6.52 10.20 -2.96
N ALA A 80 -5.42 10.13 -2.21
CA ALA A 80 -4.35 11.12 -2.30
C ALA A 80 -3.56 10.93 -3.59
N PRO A 81 -3.09 12.01 -4.23
CA PRO A 81 -2.28 11.90 -5.45
C PRO A 81 -0.87 11.40 -5.21
N PHE A 82 -0.34 11.56 -3.99
CA PHE A 82 1.00 11.13 -3.62
C PHE A 82 0.95 9.93 -2.68
N ILE A 83 1.80 8.94 -2.93
CA ILE A 83 2.00 7.79 -2.05
C ILE A 83 3.47 7.75 -1.68
N PHE A 84 3.76 7.81 -0.37
CA PHE A 84 5.11 7.66 0.15
C PHE A 84 5.25 6.26 0.73
N ALA A 85 6.21 5.51 0.25
CA ALA A 85 6.47 4.16 0.72
C ALA A 85 7.87 4.08 1.31
N ASP A 86 7.96 3.73 2.59
CA ASP A 86 9.23 3.62 3.31
C ASP A 86 9.60 2.15 3.43
N GLU A 87 10.61 1.71 2.67
CA GLU A 87 11.09 0.34 2.63
C GLU A 87 9.94 -0.68 2.46
N PRO A 88 9.07 -0.51 1.45
CA PRO A 88 7.82 -1.29 1.40
C PRO A 88 8.03 -2.78 1.13
N THR A 89 9.23 -3.20 0.71
CA THR A 89 9.55 -4.59 0.43
C THR A 89 10.60 -5.15 1.40
N GLY A 90 10.96 -4.38 2.44
CA GLY A 90 12.06 -4.75 3.33
C GLY A 90 11.88 -6.05 4.10
N ASN A 91 10.63 -6.46 4.36
CA ASN A 91 10.32 -7.69 5.09
C ASN A 91 9.84 -8.83 4.18
N LEU A 92 9.98 -8.68 2.87
CA LEU A 92 9.44 -9.63 1.90
C LEU A 92 10.56 -10.39 1.20
N ASP A 93 10.27 -11.62 0.79
CA ASP A 93 11.16 -12.39 -0.06
C ASP A 93 11.22 -11.78 -1.46
N HIS A 94 12.18 -12.21 -2.27
CA HIS A 94 12.43 -11.61 -3.58
C HIS A 94 11.22 -11.68 -4.50
N GLU A 95 10.59 -12.85 -4.62
CA GLU A 95 9.46 -13.04 -5.52
C GLU A 95 8.27 -12.16 -5.13
N THR A 96 7.94 -12.15 -3.84
CA THR A 96 6.85 -11.31 -3.32
C THR A 96 7.18 -9.83 -3.50
N SER A 97 8.44 -9.44 -3.28
CA SER A 97 8.89 -8.06 -3.50
C SER A 97 8.66 -7.62 -4.94
N GLU A 98 8.97 -8.49 -5.90
CA GLU A 98 8.75 -8.17 -7.33
C GLU A 98 7.28 -7.89 -7.62
N HIS A 99 6.37 -8.67 -7.05
CA HIS A 99 4.94 -8.46 -7.24
C HIS A 99 4.47 -7.13 -6.62
N ILE A 100 5.02 -6.78 -5.47
CA ILE A 100 4.68 -5.50 -4.82
C ILE A 100 5.23 -4.32 -5.62
N ILE A 101 6.44 -4.44 -6.15
CA ILE A 101 7.02 -3.41 -7.03
C ILE A 101 6.15 -3.21 -8.27
N ASP A 102 5.72 -4.31 -8.89
CA ASP A 102 4.84 -4.25 -10.06
C ASP A 102 3.54 -3.51 -9.72
N LEU A 103 2.99 -3.76 -8.54
CA LEU A 103 1.78 -3.09 -8.08
C LEU A 103 2.00 -1.58 -7.96
N PHE A 104 3.12 -1.15 -7.37
CA PHE A 104 3.45 0.27 -7.28
C PHE A 104 3.63 0.91 -8.65
N ARG A 105 4.26 0.20 -9.59
CA ARG A 105 4.41 0.71 -10.96
C ARG A 105 3.05 0.89 -11.64
N ASP A 106 2.14 -0.05 -11.44
CA ASP A 106 0.78 0.07 -11.97
C ASP A 106 0.07 1.28 -11.38
N LEU A 107 0.23 1.54 -10.10
CA LEU A 107 -0.36 2.72 -9.47
C LEU A 107 0.18 4.01 -10.08
N ALA A 108 1.48 4.07 -10.34
CA ALA A 108 2.09 5.25 -10.92
C ALA A 108 1.68 5.44 -12.38
N HIS A 109 1.70 4.39 -13.18
CA HIS A 109 1.54 4.50 -14.63
C HIS A 109 0.08 4.39 -15.10
N LYS A 110 -0.75 3.61 -14.40
CA LYS A 110 -2.14 3.39 -14.80
C LYS A 110 -3.14 4.23 -14.00
N LYS A 111 -2.80 4.57 -12.76
CA LYS A 111 -3.69 5.32 -11.86
C LYS A 111 -3.25 6.77 -11.67
N ASN A 112 -2.19 7.19 -12.34
CA ASN A 112 -1.64 8.56 -12.27
C ASN A 112 -1.28 8.98 -10.84
N LYS A 113 -0.82 8.04 -10.02
CA LYS A 113 -0.33 8.34 -8.68
C LYS A 113 1.15 8.69 -8.75
N CYS A 114 1.59 9.62 -7.93
CA CYS A 114 3.00 9.88 -7.74
C CYS A 114 3.49 9.03 -6.58
N VAL A 115 4.29 8.01 -6.89
CA VAL A 115 4.82 7.09 -5.87
C VAL A 115 6.27 7.48 -5.58
N VAL A 116 6.53 7.82 -4.33
CA VAL A 116 7.88 8.12 -3.84
C VAL A 116 8.27 7.01 -2.88
N MET A 117 9.36 6.33 -3.18
CA MET A 117 9.77 5.16 -2.40
C MET A 117 11.15 5.40 -1.82
N VAL A 118 11.31 5.14 -0.52
CA VAL A 118 12.62 5.14 0.15
C VAL A 118 13.07 3.69 0.27
N THR A 119 14.25 3.38 -0.22
CA THR A 119 14.78 2.02 -0.17
C THR A 119 16.30 2.03 -0.11
N HIS A 120 16.87 1.01 0.54
CA HIS A 120 18.32 0.71 0.49
C HIS A 120 18.62 -0.38 -0.55
N ASP A 121 17.59 -0.95 -1.16
CA ASP A 121 17.74 -2.04 -2.13
C ASP A 121 17.95 -1.46 -3.53
N ASN A 122 19.14 -1.68 -4.09
CA ASN A 122 19.48 -1.17 -5.41
C ASN A 122 18.61 -1.78 -6.51
N HIS A 123 18.20 -3.03 -6.34
CA HIS A 123 17.32 -3.68 -7.31
C HIS A 123 15.94 -3.00 -7.35
N VAL A 124 15.39 -2.70 -6.18
CA VAL A 124 14.11 -1.97 -6.08
C VAL A 124 14.26 -0.60 -6.72
N ALA A 125 15.35 0.12 -6.39
CA ALA A 125 15.60 1.44 -6.97
C ALA A 125 15.70 1.37 -8.49
N SER A 126 16.32 0.33 -9.04
CA SER A 126 16.51 0.18 -10.48
C SER A 126 15.18 0.03 -11.25
N ARG A 127 14.11 -0.35 -10.56
CA ARG A 127 12.78 -0.53 -11.15
C ARG A 127 11.98 0.78 -11.19
N SER A 128 12.51 1.86 -10.63
CA SER A 128 11.84 3.17 -10.62
C SER A 128 12.12 3.97 -11.90
N ASP A 129 11.27 4.97 -12.15
CA ASP A 129 11.45 5.87 -13.30
C ASP A 129 12.59 6.87 -13.05
N VAL A 130 12.70 7.34 -11.81
CA VAL A 130 13.72 8.33 -11.42
C VAL A 130 14.33 7.89 -10.09
N ILE A 131 15.65 7.96 -9.99
CA ILE A 131 16.39 7.63 -8.78
C ILE A 131 17.04 8.90 -8.25
N LEU A 132 16.79 9.18 -6.96
CA LEU A 132 17.47 10.25 -6.23
C LEU A 132 18.29 9.63 -5.12
N ASN A 133 19.58 9.91 -5.09
CA ASN A 133 20.48 9.39 -4.07
C ASN A 133 20.74 10.45 -3.01
N LEU A 134 20.76 10.03 -1.75
CA LEU A 134 21.13 10.90 -0.65
C LEU A 134 22.57 10.62 -0.29
N LYS A 135 23.42 11.65 -0.33
CA LYS A 135 24.80 11.57 0.13
C LYS A 135 24.96 12.43 1.35
N GLY A 136 25.40 11.81 2.43
CA GLY A 136 25.41 12.52 3.70
C GLY A 136 23.98 12.87 4.06
N LYS A 137 23.64 14.13 4.04
CA LYS A 137 22.27 14.57 4.28
C LYS A 137 21.77 15.46 3.14
N THR A 138 22.36 15.33 1.96
CA THR A 138 22.05 16.15 0.81
C THR A 138 21.41 15.30 -0.28
N LEU A 139 20.32 15.78 -0.82
CA LEU A 139 19.66 15.18 -1.97
C LEU A 139 20.46 15.50 -3.23
N ILE A 140 20.75 14.48 -4.00
CA ILE A 140 21.52 14.63 -5.23
C ILE A 140 20.69 14.34 -6.45
#